data_bcbb31faae9a5a800e85547e8f0e8ef7
#
_entry.id   bcbb31faae9a5a800e85547e8f0e8ef7
#
_cell.length_a   1.000
_cell.length_b   1.000
_cell.length_c   1.000
_cell.angle_alpha   90.00
_cell.angle_beta   90.00
_cell.angle_gamma   90.00
#
_symmetry.space_group_name_H-M   'P 1'
#
loop_
_entity.id
_entity.type
_entity.pdbx_description
1 polymer ?
#
loop_
_entity_poly.entity_id
_entity_poly.type
_entity_poly.pdbx_seq_one_letter_code
_entity_poly.pdbx_strand_id
1 'polypeptide(L)'
;DNLLSCFVATQALLQADSSNTCLMVCNDHEEVGSVSAVGADGPFLEAVIARLNGCHESHERNRVIEQSLMVSCDNAHAAHPNYLDKHDSSHVPVLNGGPVIKVNVKQRYATTSVTASLFRQFCASVDVPVQTFVSRSDLGCGSTIGPITASRLGVPTLDVGIPQLAMHSCREVTGSEDPLRLTWVLKEFFNKPGNLNVESA
;
A
#
# COMPACT_ATOMS: atom_id res chain seq x y z
N ASP A 1 10.35 -5.47 8.35
CA ASP A 1 9.95 -5.36 6.96
C ASP A 1 9.86 -6.74 6.34
N ASN A 2 8.65 -7.23 6.03
CA ASN A 2 7.41 -6.45 6.09
C ASN A 2 6.29 -7.22 6.84
N LEU A 3 6.63 -8.03 7.85
CA LEU A 3 5.65 -8.78 8.66
C LEU A 3 4.66 -7.84 9.36
N LEU A 4 5.06 -6.61 9.64
CA LEU A 4 4.19 -5.62 10.27
C LEU A 4 2.99 -5.29 9.38
N SER A 5 3.19 -5.00 8.11
CA SER A 5 2.10 -4.73 7.16
C SER A 5 1.21 -5.95 6.95
N CYS A 6 1.79 -7.16 6.90
CA CYS A 6 1.03 -8.41 6.84
C CYS A 6 0.10 -8.56 8.05
N PHE A 7 0.62 -8.31 9.26
CA PHE A 7 -0.18 -8.36 10.49
C PHE A 7 -1.30 -7.32 10.48
N VAL A 8 -0.97 -6.07 10.20
CA VAL A 8 -1.92 -4.95 10.20
C VAL A 8 -3.05 -5.16 9.19
N ALA A 9 -2.72 -5.54 7.95
CA ALA A 9 -3.70 -5.79 6.91
C ALA A 9 -4.60 -7.01 7.24
N THR A 10 -4.03 -8.07 7.83
CA THR A 10 -4.80 -9.22 8.31
C THR A 10 -5.78 -8.80 9.42
N GLN A 11 -5.32 -8.03 10.41
CA GLN A 11 -6.19 -7.54 11.47
C GLN A 11 -7.30 -6.64 10.95
N ALA A 12 -7.00 -5.79 9.98
CA ALA A 12 -8.00 -4.92 9.36
C ALA A 12 -9.08 -5.74 8.62
N LEU A 13 -8.67 -6.73 7.84
CA LEU A 13 -9.60 -7.60 7.10
C LEU A 13 -10.50 -8.41 8.04
N LEU A 14 -9.93 -9.00 9.11
CA LEU A 14 -10.70 -9.77 10.10
C LEU A 14 -11.72 -8.93 10.87
N GLN A 15 -11.50 -7.63 10.98
CA GLN A 15 -12.38 -6.69 11.66
C GLN A 15 -13.33 -5.95 10.71
N ALA A 16 -13.18 -6.14 9.40
CA ALA A 16 -14.04 -5.51 8.42
C ALA A 16 -15.43 -6.16 8.42
N ASP A 17 -16.46 -5.33 8.30
CA ASP A 17 -17.85 -5.74 8.11
C ASP A 17 -18.28 -5.24 6.72
N SER A 18 -17.69 -5.84 5.69
CA SER A 18 -17.85 -5.39 4.31
C SER A 18 -18.83 -6.25 3.53
N SER A 19 -19.73 -5.59 2.80
CA SER A 19 -20.53 -6.22 1.77
C SER A 19 -19.78 -6.39 0.43
N ASN A 20 -18.56 -5.84 0.33
CA ASN A 20 -17.74 -5.94 -0.85
C ASN A 20 -16.81 -7.16 -0.80
N THR A 21 -16.36 -7.59 -1.97
CA THR A 21 -15.27 -8.58 -2.03
C THR A 21 -13.96 -7.92 -1.63
N CYS A 22 -13.41 -8.35 -0.51
CA CYS A 22 -12.12 -7.89 0.01
C CYS A 22 -11.10 -9.00 -0.12
N LEU A 23 -9.90 -8.65 -0.55
CA LEU A 23 -8.80 -9.58 -0.72
C LEU A 23 -7.53 -9.01 -0.07
N MET A 24 -6.85 -9.83 0.71
CA MET A 24 -5.53 -9.52 1.25
C MET A 24 -4.55 -10.57 0.76
N VAL A 25 -3.40 -10.14 0.26
CA VAL A 25 -2.37 -11.01 -0.29
C VAL A 25 -1.02 -10.67 0.33
N CYS A 26 -0.31 -11.69 0.81
CA CYS A 26 1.10 -11.61 1.15
C CYS A 26 1.90 -12.23 0.00
N ASN A 27 2.66 -11.42 -0.72
CA ASN A 27 3.58 -11.93 -1.74
C ASN A 27 4.89 -12.35 -1.10
N ASP A 28 5.50 -13.39 -1.64
CA ASP A 28 6.84 -13.81 -1.25
C ASP A 28 7.91 -13.14 -2.14
N HIS A 29 9.16 -13.21 -1.73
CA HIS A 29 10.32 -12.78 -2.52
C HIS A 29 10.37 -11.29 -2.90
N GLU A 30 9.71 -10.40 -2.15
CA GLU A 30 9.75 -8.97 -2.43
C GLU A 30 11.19 -8.44 -2.39
N GLU A 31 11.93 -8.76 -1.33
CA GLU A 31 13.29 -8.28 -1.06
C GLU A 31 14.35 -8.77 -2.07
N VAL A 32 14.03 -9.76 -2.86
CA VAL A 32 14.89 -10.30 -3.92
C VAL A 32 14.34 -10.05 -5.32
N GLY A 33 13.38 -9.15 -5.47
CA GLY A 33 12.91 -8.62 -6.75
C GLY A 33 11.59 -9.18 -7.27
N SER A 34 10.84 -9.93 -6.45
CA SER A 34 9.46 -10.41 -6.75
C SER A 34 9.33 -11.40 -7.91
N VAL A 35 10.42 -11.79 -8.57
CA VAL A 35 10.41 -12.66 -9.77
C VAL A 35 10.37 -14.13 -9.36
N SER A 36 9.17 -14.59 -9.04
CA SER A 36 8.91 -16.02 -8.72
C SER A 36 7.43 -16.33 -8.93
N ALA A 37 7.07 -17.61 -8.88
CA ALA A 37 5.68 -18.05 -9.05
C ALA A 37 4.72 -17.47 -7.99
N VAL A 38 5.22 -17.16 -6.80
CA VAL A 38 4.47 -16.64 -5.64
C VAL A 38 4.80 -15.17 -5.31
N GLY A 39 5.76 -14.59 -6.01
CA GLY A 39 6.09 -13.18 -5.93
C GLY A 39 5.08 -12.31 -6.67
N ALA A 40 5.16 -11.00 -6.48
CA ALA A 40 4.24 -10.04 -7.10
C ALA A 40 4.33 -10.03 -8.64
N ASP A 41 5.48 -10.36 -9.21
CA ASP A 41 5.68 -10.51 -10.66
C ASP A 41 5.29 -11.91 -11.18
N GLY A 42 4.81 -12.79 -10.31
CA GLY A 42 4.31 -14.12 -10.65
C GLY A 42 2.83 -14.15 -11.01
N PRO A 43 2.31 -15.30 -11.46
CA PRO A 43 0.91 -15.45 -11.88
C PRO A 43 -0.07 -15.67 -10.73
N PHE A 44 0.40 -15.79 -9.49
CA PHE A 44 -0.41 -16.25 -8.36
C PHE A 44 -1.67 -15.40 -8.15
N LEU A 45 -1.51 -14.09 -7.97
CA LEU A 45 -2.63 -13.20 -7.70
C LEU A 45 -3.60 -13.13 -8.89
N GLU A 46 -3.08 -13.05 -10.10
CA GLU A 46 -3.91 -13.05 -11.31
C GLU A 46 -4.76 -14.32 -11.43
N ALA A 47 -4.17 -15.48 -11.15
CA ALA A 47 -4.86 -16.76 -11.19
C ALA A 47 -5.95 -16.86 -10.10
N VAL A 48 -5.71 -16.32 -8.91
CA VAL A 48 -6.71 -16.27 -7.83
C VAL A 48 -7.89 -15.38 -8.23
N ILE A 49 -7.62 -14.16 -8.70
CA ILE A 49 -8.67 -13.21 -9.13
C ILE A 49 -9.49 -13.82 -10.28
N ALA A 50 -8.85 -14.44 -11.26
CA ALA A 50 -9.55 -15.09 -12.37
C ALA A 50 -10.51 -16.19 -11.88
N ARG A 51 -10.09 -16.99 -10.90
CA ARG A 51 -10.94 -18.05 -10.32
C ARG A 51 -12.11 -17.48 -9.51
N LEU A 52 -11.86 -16.45 -8.70
CA LEU A 52 -12.92 -15.79 -7.91
C LEU A 52 -13.99 -15.18 -8.82
N ASN A 53 -13.61 -14.62 -9.95
CA ASN A 53 -14.52 -14.03 -10.91
C ASN A 53 -15.19 -15.07 -11.85
N GLY A 54 -15.03 -16.37 -11.60
CA GLY A 54 -15.66 -17.43 -12.39
C GLY A 54 -15.04 -17.64 -13.79
N CYS A 55 -13.92 -17.03 -14.10
CA CYS A 55 -13.13 -17.19 -15.33
C CYS A 55 -13.89 -16.97 -16.64
N HIS A 56 -15.05 -16.30 -16.64
CA HIS A 56 -15.97 -16.45 -17.74
C HIS A 56 -15.63 -15.60 -18.94
N GLU A 57 -15.22 -14.34 -18.76
CA GLU A 57 -14.91 -13.48 -19.90
C GLU A 57 -13.86 -12.43 -19.54
N SER A 58 -12.94 -12.17 -20.42
CA SER A 58 -11.84 -11.22 -20.18
C SER A 58 -12.33 -9.78 -19.90
N HIS A 59 -13.44 -9.37 -20.53
CA HIS A 59 -14.00 -8.03 -20.32
C HIS A 59 -14.67 -7.89 -18.95
N GLU A 60 -15.28 -8.94 -18.40
CA GLU A 60 -15.87 -8.90 -17.05
C GLU A 60 -14.76 -8.79 -15.99
N ARG A 61 -13.67 -9.56 -16.15
CA ARG A 61 -12.50 -9.43 -15.30
C ARG A 61 -11.91 -8.02 -15.36
N ASN A 62 -11.79 -7.45 -16.54
CA ASN A 62 -11.24 -6.10 -16.70
C ASN A 62 -12.12 -5.05 -15.99
N ARG A 63 -13.45 -5.18 -16.08
CA ARG A 63 -14.38 -4.31 -15.33
C ARG A 63 -14.19 -4.43 -13.81
N VAL A 64 -14.05 -5.64 -13.29
CA VAL A 64 -13.78 -5.85 -11.86
C VAL A 64 -12.48 -5.19 -11.44
N ILE A 65 -11.41 -5.37 -12.20
CA ILE A 65 -10.11 -4.77 -11.93
C ILE A 65 -10.19 -3.24 -11.97
N GLU A 66 -10.83 -2.67 -12.97
CA GLU A 66 -10.98 -1.22 -13.13
C GLU A 66 -11.79 -0.58 -11.99
N GLN A 67 -12.76 -1.32 -11.43
CA GLN A 67 -13.58 -0.90 -10.29
C GLN A 67 -12.96 -1.25 -8.93
N SER A 68 -11.79 -1.83 -8.92
CA SER A 68 -11.06 -2.18 -7.71
C SER A 68 -10.02 -1.11 -7.34
N LEU A 69 -9.61 -1.09 -6.09
CA LEU A 69 -8.49 -0.30 -5.60
C LEU A 69 -7.54 -1.21 -4.83
N MET A 70 -6.25 -1.08 -5.08
CA MET A 70 -5.22 -1.79 -4.34
C MET A 70 -4.45 -0.84 -3.43
N VAL A 71 -4.30 -1.23 -2.17
CA VAL A 71 -3.37 -0.62 -1.23
C VAL A 71 -2.17 -1.54 -1.10
N SER A 72 -1.03 -1.14 -1.65
CA SER A 72 0.26 -1.81 -1.50
C SER A 72 0.89 -1.34 -0.20
N CYS A 73 0.97 -2.23 0.78
CA CYS A 73 1.49 -1.93 2.11
C CYS A 73 2.91 -2.46 2.24
N ASP A 74 3.85 -1.53 2.41
CA ASP A 74 5.25 -1.80 2.66
C ASP A 74 5.85 -0.65 3.47
N ASN A 75 6.67 -0.94 4.51
CA ASN A 75 7.10 0.07 5.45
C ASN A 75 7.82 1.25 4.76
N ALA A 76 7.85 2.40 5.42
CA ALA A 76 8.48 3.61 4.92
C ALA A 76 9.64 4.03 5.83
N HIS A 77 10.71 4.60 5.25
CA HIS A 77 11.80 5.14 6.05
C HIS A 77 11.33 6.33 6.89
N ALA A 78 11.46 6.22 8.20
CA ALA A 78 11.29 7.34 9.11
C ALA A 78 12.55 8.21 9.18
N ALA A 79 12.38 9.46 9.59
CA ALA A 79 13.48 10.38 9.84
C ALA A 79 14.41 9.85 10.92
N HIS A 80 15.63 9.49 10.53
CA HIS A 80 16.68 9.14 11.48
C HIS A 80 17.56 10.35 11.77
N PRO A 81 17.83 10.70 13.05
CA PRO A 81 18.58 11.92 13.39
C PRO A 81 19.91 12.08 12.66
N ASN A 82 20.61 10.98 12.38
CA ASN A 82 21.90 11.00 11.69
C ASN A 82 21.80 11.03 10.16
N TYR A 83 20.60 10.89 9.58
CA TYR A 83 20.40 10.72 8.14
C TYR A 83 19.25 11.57 7.59
N LEU A 84 18.96 12.71 8.22
CA LEU A 84 17.94 13.64 7.75
C LEU A 84 18.24 14.17 6.34
N ASP A 85 19.51 14.25 5.98
CA ASP A 85 19.97 14.59 4.64
C ASP A 85 19.52 13.62 3.54
N LYS A 86 19.07 12.42 3.88
CA LYS A 86 18.53 11.43 2.94
C LYS A 86 17.06 11.68 2.57
N HIS A 87 16.37 12.50 3.33
CA HIS A 87 14.97 12.86 3.07
C HIS A 87 14.84 14.15 2.25
N ASP A 88 13.75 14.25 1.50
CA ASP A 88 13.26 15.55 1.03
C ASP A 88 12.88 16.41 2.23
N SER A 89 13.32 17.67 2.27
CA SER A 89 13.16 18.53 3.45
C SER A 89 11.70 18.85 3.82
N SER A 90 10.79 18.70 2.88
CA SER A 90 9.35 18.96 3.08
C SER A 90 8.54 17.71 3.37
N HIS A 91 9.14 16.52 3.19
CA HIS A 91 8.45 15.24 3.29
C HIS A 91 9.26 14.25 4.14
N VAL A 92 9.31 14.53 5.43
CA VAL A 92 10.12 13.80 6.42
C VAL A 92 9.20 13.01 7.36
N PRO A 93 8.93 11.72 7.10
CA PRO A 93 8.07 10.92 7.95
C PRO A 93 8.64 10.74 9.35
N VAL A 94 7.79 10.82 10.37
CA VAL A 94 8.16 10.63 11.77
C VAL A 94 7.37 9.49 12.40
N LEU A 95 7.95 8.83 13.39
CA LEU A 95 7.28 7.78 14.17
C LEU A 95 6.05 8.37 14.87
N ASN A 96 4.98 7.60 14.96
CA ASN A 96 3.69 8.00 15.51
C ASN A 96 3.02 9.18 14.75
N GLY A 97 3.45 9.46 13.54
CA GLY A 97 2.84 10.45 12.66
C GLY A 97 1.71 9.89 11.78
N GLY A 98 1.38 8.61 11.92
CA GLY A 98 0.42 7.90 11.09
C GLY A 98 1.02 7.35 9.80
N PRO A 99 0.21 6.66 8.96
CA PRO A 99 0.67 6.04 7.74
C PRO A 99 1.29 7.05 6.77
N VAL A 100 2.21 6.56 5.95
CA VAL A 100 2.99 7.33 5.00
C VAL A 100 2.58 6.96 3.58
N ILE A 101 2.06 7.90 2.81
CA ILE A 101 1.84 7.74 1.37
C ILE A 101 3.18 7.92 0.67
N LYS A 102 3.60 6.93 -0.11
CA LYS A 102 4.87 6.94 -0.86
C LYS A 102 4.62 7.46 -2.28
N VAL A 103 5.39 8.46 -2.72
CA VAL A 103 5.26 9.09 -4.04
C VAL A 103 6.62 9.12 -4.76
N ASN A 104 6.63 8.73 -6.01
CA ASN A 104 7.82 8.83 -6.86
C ASN A 104 7.44 9.08 -8.33
N VAL A 105 7.99 10.12 -8.93
CA VAL A 105 7.67 10.54 -10.31
C VAL A 105 8.12 9.53 -11.38
N LYS A 106 9.07 8.64 -11.05
CA LYS A 106 9.53 7.56 -11.94
C LYS A 106 8.74 6.27 -11.73
N GLN A 107 7.60 6.33 -11.05
CA GLN A 107 6.73 5.18 -10.77
C GLN A 107 7.47 4.02 -10.05
N ARG A 108 8.41 4.36 -9.15
CA ARG A 108 8.97 3.39 -8.21
C ARG A 108 7.96 3.04 -7.10
N TYR A 109 6.94 3.88 -6.96
CA TYR A 109 5.69 3.65 -6.23
C TYR A 109 4.52 3.92 -7.19
N ALA A 110 3.47 3.14 -7.10
CA ALA A 110 2.32 3.20 -8.01
C ALA A 110 1.34 4.34 -7.70
N THR A 111 1.56 5.05 -6.60
CA THR A 111 0.69 6.12 -6.12
C THR A 111 0.46 7.20 -7.17
N THR A 112 -0.81 7.55 -7.40
CA THR A 112 -1.26 8.69 -8.19
C THR A 112 -1.91 9.74 -7.29
N SER A 113 -2.17 10.95 -7.82
CA SER A 113 -2.90 11.97 -7.08
C SER A 113 -4.31 11.52 -6.68
N VAL A 114 -4.96 10.75 -7.54
CA VAL A 114 -6.30 10.19 -7.32
C VAL A 114 -6.28 9.19 -6.16
N THR A 115 -5.42 8.16 -6.24
CA THR A 115 -5.34 7.12 -5.22
C THR A 115 -4.86 7.67 -3.88
N ALA A 116 -3.95 8.64 -3.88
CA ALA A 116 -3.51 9.35 -2.68
C ALA A 116 -4.65 10.17 -2.04
N SER A 117 -5.49 10.82 -2.85
CA SER A 117 -6.65 11.57 -2.35
C SER A 117 -7.65 10.65 -1.66
N LEU A 118 -7.98 9.51 -2.27
CA LEU A 118 -8.87 8.51 -1.68
C LEU A 118 -8.32 8.00 -0.33
N PHE A 119 -7.03 7.68 -0.27
CA PHE A 119 -6.44 7.21 0.98
C PHE A 119 -6.47 8.28 2.09
N ARG A 120 -6.28 9.56 1.74
CA ARG A 120 -6.44 10.67 2.68
C ARG A 120 -7.87 10.77 3.21
N GLN A 121 -8.87 10.49 2.38
CA GLN A 121 -10.26 10.45 2.83
C GLN A 121 -10.51 9.31 3.82
N PHE A 122 -9.93 8.11 3.59
CA PHE A 122 -10.01 7.02 4.57
C PHE A 122 -9.34 7.38 5.89
N CYS A 123 -8.17 8.02 5.86
CA CYS A 123 -7.52 8.51 7.06
C CYS A 123 -8.40 9.53 7.81
N ALA A 124 -8.96 10.49 7.09
CA ALA A 124 -9.80 11.53 7.67
C ALA A 124 -11.10 10.98 8.29
N SER A 125 -11.70 9.94 7.68
CA SER A 125 -12.95 9.34 8.20
C SER A 125 -12.76 8.62 9.54
N VAL A 126 -11.55 8.27 9.90
CA VAL A 126 -11.20 7.61 11.18
C VAL A 126 -10.29 8.47 12.07
N ASP A 127 -10.17 9.76 11.74
CA ASP A 127 -9.35 10.75 12.50
C ASP A 127 -7.88 10.32 12.67
N VAL A 128 -7.29 9.75 11.63
CA VAL A 128 -5.89 9.32 11.61
C VAL A 128 -5.06 10.31 10.79
N PRO A 129 -3.99 10.90 11.36
CA PRO A 129 -3.07 11.73 10.60
C PRO A 129 -2.36 10.91 9.52
N VAL A 130 -1.99 11.57 8.41
CA VAL A 130 -1.31 10.91 7.29
C VAL A 130 -0.12 11.74 6.84
N GLN A 131 0.98 11.06 6.55
CA GLN A 131 2.22 11.65 6.09
C GLN A 131 2.46 11.36 4.61
N THR A 132 3.44 12.01 4.03
CA THR A 132 3.88 11.76 2.65
C THR A 132 5.39 11.58 2.64
N PHE A 133 5.87 10.57 1.91
CA PHE A 133 7.27 10.39 1.56
C PHE A 133 7.46 10.66 0.08
N VAL A 134 8.43 11.50 -0.24
CA VAL A 134 8.89 11.77 -1.59
C VAL A 134 10.38 11.46 -1.66
N SER A 135 10.78 10.61 -2.58
CA SER A 135 12.20 10.32 -2.78
C SER A 135 12.91 11.53 -3.35
N ARG A 136 14.07 11.87 -2.80
CA ARG A 136 14.97 12.87 -3.41
C ARG A 136 15.34 12.45 -4.83
N SER A 137 15.34 13.42 -5.75
CA SER A 137 15.61 13.15 -7.16
C SER A 137 17.06 12.74 -7.47
N ASP A 138 17.97 13.08 -6.57
CA ASP A 138 19.41 12.80 -6.67
C ASP A 138 19.82 11.48 -5.99
N LEU A 139 18.88 10.80 -5.31
CA LEU A 139 19.12 9.51 -4.67
C LEU A 139 18.40 8.38 -5.40
N GLY A 140 18.94 7.18 -5.28
CA GLY A 140 18.25 5.96 -5.71
C GLY A 140 17.00 5.73 -4.87
N CYS A 141 15.93 5.27 -5.53
CA CYS A 141 14.69 4.86 -4.85
C CYS A 141 14.50 3.37 -5.03
N GLY A 142 14.28 2.64 -3.96
CA GLY A 142 13.77 1.28 -3.98
C GLY A 142 12.40 1.23 -4.67
N SER A 143 11.92 0.04 -4.97
CA SER A 143 10.55 -0.18 -5.47
C SER A 143 9.83 -1.08 -4.48
N THR A 144 8.53 -1.24 -4.69
CA THR A 144 7.63 -2.10 -3.93
C THR A 144 6.91 -3.04 -4.88
N ILE A 145 6.04 -3.90 -4.33
CA ILE A 145 5.15 -4.71 -5.16
C ILE A 145 4.09 -3.88 -5.89
N GLY A 146 3.80 -2.66 -5.41
CA GLY A 146 2.76 -1.79 -5.97
C GLY A 146 2.86 -1.58 -7.48
N PRO A 147 3.97 -1.04 -8.00
CA PRO A 147 4.14 -0.83 -9.44
C PRO A 147 4.08 -2.11 -10.26
N ILE A 148 4.60 -3.22 -9.72
CA ILE A 148 4.58 -4.53 -10.38
C ILE A 148 3.14 -5.01 -10.56
N THR A 149 2.39 -5.06 -9.48
CA THR A 149 0.99 -5.50 -9.51
C THR A 149 0.11 -4.56 -10.32
N ALA A 150 0.30 -3.24 -10.18
CA ALA A 150 -0.43 -2.25 -10.96
C ALA A 150 -0.20 -2.43 -12.48
N SER A 151 1.03 -2.64 -12.91
CA SER A 151 1.35 -2.83 -14.33
C SER A 151 0.85 -4.16 -14.89
N ARG A 152 0.84 -5.22 -14.08
CA ARG A 152 0.37 -6.54 -14.52
C ARG A 152 -1.15 -6.65 -14.61
N LEU A 153 -1.85 -6.14 -13.63
CA LEU A 153 -3.31 -6.27 -13.50
C LEU A 153 -4.08 -5.08 -14.06
N GLY A 154 -3.47 -3.90 -14.11
CA GLY A 154 -4.15 -2.66 -14.45
C GLY A 154 -5.01 -2.10 -13.31
N VAL A 155 -4.82 -2.55 -12.06
CA VAL A 155 -5.58 -2.09 -10.92
C VAL A 155 -5.06 -0.73 -10.44
N PRO A 156 -5.95 0.26 -10.20
CA PRO A 156 -5.56 1.50 -9.52
C PRO A 156 -4.91 1.21 -8.18
N THR A 157 -3.70 1.71 -7.97
CA THR A 157 -2.87 1.32 -6.83
C THR A 157 -2.27 2.54 -6.15
N LEU A 158 -2.12 2.45 -4.83
CA LEU A 158 -1.26 3.36 -4.06
C LEU A 158 -0.33 2.56 -3.16
N ASP A 159 0.85 3.13 -2.91
CA ASP A 159 1.83 2.60 -1.97
C ASP A 159 1.81 3.38 -0.67
N VAL A 160 1.65 2.67 0.43
CA VAL A 160 1.66 3.22 1.77
C VAL A 160 2.53 2.38 2.70
N GLY A 161 2.98 2.98 3.80
CA GLY A 161 3.74 2.25 4.79
C GLY A 161 3.63 2.83 6.18
N ILE A 162 4.10 2.07 7.16
CA ILE A 162 4.33 2.54 8.52
C ILE A 162 5.75 3.13 8.59
N PRO A 163 5.94 4.31 9.22
CA PRO A 163 7.27 4.87 9.37
C PRO A 163 8.12 4.00 10.27
N GLN A 164 9.33 3.66 9.83
CA GLN A 164 10.22 2.68 10.46
C GLN A 164 11.65 3.17 10.47
N LEU A 165 12.36 2.90 11.55
CA LEU A 165 13.81 3.06 11.68
C LEU A 165 14.50 1.71 11.57
N ALA A 166 15.75 1.72 11.12
CA ALA A 166 16.60 0.54 11.03
C ALA A 166 15.98 -0.60 10.17
N MET A 167 15.28 -0.24 9.10
CA MET A 167 14.72 -1.18 8.13
C MET A 167 15.78 -2.19 7.65
N HIS A 168 15.38 -3.46 7.53
CA HIS A 168 16.23 -4.62 7.20
C HIS A 168 17.29 -4.98 8.25
N SER A 169 17.26 -4.36 9.41
CA SER A 169 18.13 -4.76 10.51
C SER A 169 17.51 -5.88 11.35
N CYS A 170 18.31 -6.46 12.24
CA CYS A 170 17.80 -7.43 13.22
C CYS A 170 16.89 -6.80 14.29
N ARG A 171 16.77 -5.46 14.32
CA ARG A 171 15.93 -4.73 15.27
C ARG A 171 15.32 -3.51 14.61
N GLU A 172 14.31 -3.73 13.85
CA GLU A 172 13.49 -2.68 13.25
C GLU A 172 12.59 -2.03 14.33
N VAL A 173 12.39 -0.72 14.22
CA VAL A 173 11.62 0.06 15.21
C VAL A 173 10.59 0.93 14.50
N THR A 174 9.35 0.88 14.97
CA THR A 174 8.27 1.78 14.54
C THR A 174 7.61 2.46 15.73
N GLY A 175 6.76 3.44 15.47
CA GLY A 175 5.96 4.08 16.49
C GLY A 175 4.91 3.12 17.05
N SER A 176 4.68 3.16 18.37
CA SER A 176 3.76 2.24 19.05
C SER A 176 2.30 2.39 18.59
N GLU A 177 1.93 3.56 18.07
CA GLU A 177 0.56 3.86 17.62
C GLU A 177 0.34 3.61 16.13
N ASP A 178 1.41 3.61 15.33
CA ASP A 178 1.31 3.54 13.88
C ASP A 178 0.68 2.23 13.37
N PRO A 179 0.95 1.05 13.95
CA PRO A 179 0.28 -0.19 13.55
C PRO A 179 -1.24 -0.13 13.75
N LEU A 180 -1.68 0.40 14.87
CA LEU A 180 -3.11 0.53 15.20
C LEU A 180 -3.79 1.52 14.26
N ARG A 181 -3.18 2.66 14.01
CA ARG A 181 -3.67 3.68 13.09
C ARG A 181 -3.83 3.14 11.67
N LEU A 182 -2.82 2.45 11.14
CA LEU A 182 -2.94 1.84 9.81
C LEU A 182 -4.01 0.73 9.80
N THR A 183 -4.18 -0.03 10.87
CA THR A 183 -5.26 -1.02 10.98
C THR A 183 -6.64 -0.35 10.83
N TRP A 184 -6.89 0.77 11.50
CA TRP A 184 -8.15 1.50 11.38
C TRP A 184 -8.41 2.02 9.97
N VAL A 185 -7.39 2.57 9.33
CA VAL A 185 -7.49 3.08 7.96
C VAL A 185 -7.76 1.96 6.96
N LEU A 186 -7.06 0.82 7.08
CA LEU A 186 -7.30 -0.33 6.21
C LEU A 186 -8.65 -0.99 6.45
N LYS A 187 -9.13 -1.02 7.70
CA LYS A 187 -10.51 -1.46 7.99
C LYS A 187 -11.53 -0.57 7.30
N GLU A 188 -11.33 0.75 7.37
CA GLU A 188 -12.19 1.71 6.67
C GLU A 188 -12.15 1.52 5.15
N PHE A 189 -10.96 1.28 4.58
CA PHE A 189 -10.80 0.94 3.17
C PHE A 189 -11.59 -0.32 2.79
N PHE A 190 -11.53 -1.38 3.58
CA PHE A 190 -12.29 -2.61 3.33
C PHE A 190 -13.80 -2.41 3.47
N ASN A 191 -14.26 -1.51 4.32
CA ASN A 191 -15.68 -1.25 4.56
C ASN A 191 -16.32 -0.31 3.54
N LYS A 192 -15.55 0.43 2.75
CA LYS A 192 -16.11 1.36 1.76
C LYS A 192 -16.79 0.62 0.61
N PRO A 193 -17.96 1.08 0.15
CA PRO A 193 -18.63 0.49 -1.01
C PRO A 193 -17.78 0.60 -2.27
N GLY A 194 -17.84 -0.43 -3.12
CA GLY A 194 -16.98 -0.63 -4.29
C GLY A 194 -17.15 0.34 -5.46
N ASN A 195 -17.85 1.45 -5.32
CA ASN A 195 -17.86 2.52 -6.32
C ASN A 195 -16.96 3.66 -5.86
N LEU A 196 -15.66 3.47 -6.07
CA LEU A 196 -14.64 4.51 -5.90
C LEU A 196 -14.67 5.47 -7.09
N ASN A 197 -15.87 5.91 -7.51
CA ASN A 197 -16.00 6.94 -8.53
C ASN A 197 -15.47 8.26 -7.96
N VAL A 198 -14.31 8.65 -8.44
CA VAL A 198 -13.63 9.93 -8.15
C VAL A 198 -14.45 11.14 -8.65
N GLU A 199 -15.53 10.90 -9.41
CA GLU A 199 -16.39 11.94 -9.98
C GLU A 199 -17.33 12.62 -8.97
N SER A 200 -17.35 12.17 -7.72
CA SER A 200 -18.26 12.71 -6.67
C SER A 200 -17.57 13.27 -5.44
N ALA A 201 -16.29 13.66 -5.54
CA ALA A 201 -15.58 14.35 -4.45
C ALA A 201 -15.36 15.83 -4.74
#